data_49b100cca60795e198431d30b863ef0d
#
_entry.id   49b100cca60795e198431d30b863ef0d
#
_cell.length_a   1.000
_cell.length_b   1.000
_cell.length_c   1.000
_cell.angle_alpha   90.00
_cell.angle_beta   90.00
_cell.angle_gamma   90.00
#
_symmetry.space_group_name_H-M   'P 1'
#
loop_
_entity.id
_entity.type
_entity.pdbx_description
1 polymer ?
#
loop_
_entity_poly.entity_id
_entity_poly.type
_entity_poly.pdbx_seq_one_letter_code
_entity_poly.pdbx_strand_id
1 'polypeptide(L)'
;MATDLREKENLDQQLANNSIRIKDLIDQQYNVEVTRSLVLCFSAPDEKCARALNKALFAKGTRCLTRDPEQKSNGRWAIQVGVKRSLRDVVREEFVADLVHTAAGMKGTYDGWNLLADEPAEQTQKHPSVPDVQGTRVAA
;
A
#
# COMPACT_ATOMS: atom_id res chain seq x y z
N MET A 1 3.66 -1.54 -26.87
CA MET A 1 4.02 -2.82 -26.24
C MET A 1 2.98 -3.24 -25.22
N ALA A 2 2.69 -4.51 -25.19
CA ALA A 2 1.69 -5.02 -24.25
C ALA A 2 2.05 -4.73 -22.80
N THR A 3 3.35 -4.83 -22.46
CA THR A 3 3.80 -4.54 -21.11
C THR A 3 3.56 -3.08 -20.73
N ASP A 4 3.83 -2.19 -21.67
CA ASP A 4 3.65 -0.77 -21.41
C ASP A 4 2.19 -0.42 -21.21
N LEU A 5 1.32 -1.04 -21.97
CA LEU A 5 -0.11 -0.79 -21.84
C LEU A 5 -0.63 -1.27 -20.49
N ARG A 6 -0.18 -2.46 -20.06
CA ARG A 6 -0.59 -3.01 -18.78
C ARG A 6 -0.08 -2.16 -17.63
N GLU A 7 1.14 -1.69 -17.75
CA GLU A 7 1.71 -0.81 -16.75
C GLU A 7 0.92 0.50 -16.66
N LYS A 8 0.58 1.07 -17.81
CA LYS A 8 -0.19 2.30 -17.84
C LYS A 8 -1.58 2.11 -17.23
N GLU A 9 -2.23 1.00 -17.54
CA GLU A 9 -3.55 0.71 -16.98
C GLU A 9 -3.47 0.57 -15.46
N ASN A 10 -2.44 -0.11 -14.97
CA ASN A 10 -2.25 -0.26 -13.54
C ASN A 10 -2.06 1.11 -12.89
N LEU A 11 -1.22 1.96 -13.48
CA LEU A 11 -0.99 3.29 -12.95
C LEU A 11 -2.28 4.11 -12.92
N ASP A 12 -3.00 4.14 -14.02
CA ASP A 12 -4.23 4.92 -14.11
C ASP A 12 -5.25 4.46 -13.08
N GLN A 13 -5.37 3.15 -12.88
CA GLN A 13 -6.31 2.61 -11.92
C GLN A 13 -5.92 3.00 -10.50
N GLN A 14 -4.64 2.92 -10.17
CA GLN A 14 -4.19 3.27 -8.83
C GLN A 14 -4.36 4.76 -8.55
N LEU A 15 -4.10 5.60 -9.53
CA LEU A 15 -4.28 7.03 -9.34
C LEU A 15 -5.75 7.37 -9.12
N ALA A 16 -6.65 6.74 -9.88
CA ALA A 16 -8.08 6.97 -9.71
C ALA A 16 -8.55 6.50 -8.32
N ASN A 17 -8.12 5.31 -7.90
CA ASN A 17 -8.49 4.78 -6.59
C ASN A 17 -7.95 5.67 -5.48
N ASN A 18 -6.74 6.18 -5.63
CA ASN A 18 -6.12 7.02 -4.62
C ASN A 18 -6.87 8.34 -4.44
N SER A 19 -7.36 8.93 -5.53
CA SER A 19 -8.14 10.16 -5.44
C SER A 19 -9.36 9.96 -4.58
N ILE A 20 -10.05 8.83 -4.78
CA ILE A 20 -11.25 8.53 -4.02
C ILE A 20 -10.91 8.27 -2.57
N ARG A 21 -9.87 7.48 -2.30
CA ARG A 21 -9.52 7.14 -0.94
C ARG A 21 -9.02 8.33 -0.13
N ILE A 22 -8.24 9.21 -0.75
CA ILE A 22 -7.73 10.39 -0.06
C ILE A 22 -8.88 11.30 0.34
N LYS A 23 -9.82 11.52 -0.58
CA LYS A 23 -10.96 12.34 -0.27
C LYS A 23 -11.76 11.75 0.89
N ASP A 24 -11.95 10.44 0.88
CA ASP A 24 -12.68 9.75 1.92
C ASP A 24 -12.00 9.89 3.28
N LEU A 25 -10.67 9.74 3.30
CA LEU A 25 -9.91 9.87 4.53
C LEU A 25 -9.94 11.31 5.06
N ILE A 26 -9.85 12.30 4.17
CA ILE A 26 -9.97 13.68 4.57
C ILE A 26 -11.34 13.94 5.18
N ASP A 27 -12.39 13.41 4.57
CA ASP A 27 -13.74 13.52 5.10
C ASP A 27 -13.87 12.88 6.47
N GLN A 28 -13.08 11.85 6.73
CA GLN A 28 -13.04 11.19 8.04
C GLN A 28 -12.07 11.87 8.99
N GLN A 29 -11.54 13.02 8.58
CA GLN A 29 -10.67 13.85 9.40
C GLN A 29 -9.28 13.26 9.67
N TYR A 30 -8.81 12.40 8.79
CA TYR A 30 -7.43 11.95 8.86
C TYR A 30 -6.50 13.09 8.43
N ASN A 31 -5.39 13.23 9.13
CA ASN A 31 -4.37 14.19 8.73
C ASN A 31 -3.46 13.53 7.71
N VAL A 32 -3.60 13.93 6.45
CA VAL A 32 -2.88 13.29 5.35
C VAL A 32 -1.42 13.72 5.26
N GLU A 33 -1.01 14.71 6.05
CA GLU A 33 0.37 15.18 6.03
C GLU A 33 1.26 14.46 7.04
N VAL A 34 0.69 13.69 7.95
CA VAL A 34 1.44 13.02 9.00
C VAL A 34 2.05 11.72 8.47
N THR A 35 3.32 11.48 8.81
CA THR A 35 3.98 10.23 8.45
C THR A 35 3.38 9.08 9.23
N ARG A 36 3.06 8.00 8.54
CA ARG A 36 2.45 6.80 9.13
C ARG A 36 3.09 5.55 8.59
N SER A 37 2.83 4.45 9.27
CA SER A 37 3.21 3.14 8.75
C SER A 37 2.12 2.67 7.79
N LEU A 38 2.51 2.36 6.59
CA LEU A 38 1.58 1.95 5.54
C LEU A 38 2.03 0.62 4.96
N VAL A 39 1.07 -0.12 4.44
CA VAL A 39 1.32 -1.40 3.77
C VAL A 39 1.09 -1.20 2.28
N LEU A 40 2.07 -1.58 1.46
CA LEU A 40 1.92 -1.58 0.01
C LEU A 40 1.71 -3.02 -0.43
N CYS A 41 0.71 -3.24 -1.26
CA CYS A 41 0.30 -4.58 -1.70
C CYS A 41 0.65 -4.78 -3.16
N PHE A 42 1.22 -5.94 -3.47
CA PHE A 42 1.64 -6.29 -4.83
C PHE A 42 1.27 -7.72 -5.10
N SER A 43 1.13 -8.06 -6.39
CA SER A 43 0.94 -9.45 -6.79
C SER A 43 1.77 -9.73 -8.03
N ALA A 44 2.05 -11.02 -8.25
CA ALA A 44 2.86 -11.48 -9.38
C ALA A 44 2.30 -12.80 -9.90
N PRO A 45 2.65 -13.19 -11.13
CA PRO A 45 2.07 -14.40 -11.71
C PRO A 45 2.56 -15.70 -11.10
N ASP A 46 3.75 -15.70 -10.51
CA ASP A 46 4.29 -16.90 -9.88
C ASP A 46 5.15 -16.53 -8.69
N GLU A 47 5.54 -17.54 -7.94
CA GLU A 47 6.30 -17.32 -6.70
C GLU A 47 7.66 -16.70 -6.98
N LYS A 48 8.32 -17.12 -8.05
CA LYS A 48 9.64 -16.62 -8.38
C LYS A 48 9.59 -15.10 -8.63
N CYS A 49 8.61 -14.67 -9.41
CA CYS A 49 8.44 -13.24 -9.69
C CYS A 49 8.09 -12.47 -8.43
N ALA A 50 7.25 -13.06 -7.56
CA ALA A 50 6.89 -12.41 -6.31
C ALA A 50 8.10 -12.23 -5.40
N ARG A 51 8.96 -13.23 -5.31
CA ARG A 51 10.18 -13.11 -4.50
C ARG A 51 11.14 -12.09 -5.08
N ALA A 52 11.27 -12.05 -6.40
CA ALA A 52 12.12 -11.05 -7.06
C ALA A 52 11.59 -9.65 -6.81
N LEU A 53 10.28 -9.47 -6.86
CA LEU A 53 9.65 -8.19 -6.60
C LEU A 53 9.89 -7.75 -5.16
N ASN A 54 9.73 -8.67 -4.21
CA ASN A 54 9.97 -8.38 -2.80
C ASN A 54 11.41 -7.88 -2.60
N LYS A 55 12.36 -8.54 -3.26
CA LYS A 55 13.76 -8.15 -3.17
C LYS A 55 14.00 -6.78 -3.80
N ALA A 56 13.38 -6.51 -4.94
CA ALA A 56 13.55 -5.22 -5.60
C ALA A 56 12.98 -4.09 -4.75
N LEU A 57 11.86 -4.34 -4.09
CA LEU A 57 11.25 -3.34 -3.21
C LEU A 57 12.10 -3.12 -1.96
N PHE A 58 12.67 -4.18 -1.41
CA PHE A 58 13.56 -4.04 -0.26
C PHE A 58 14.75 -3.16 -0.61
N ALA A 59 15.29 -3.30 -1.81
CA ALA A 59 16.40 -2.47 -2.26
C ALA A 59 16.02 -0.99 -2.36
N LYS A 60 14.73 -0.69 -2.46
CA LYS A 60 14.24 0.68 -2.48
C LYS A 60 13.95 1.24 -1.09
N GLY A 61 14.18 0.46 -0.05
CA GLY A 61 14.01 0.94 1.31
C GLY A 61 12.74 0.53 2.01
N THR A 62 11.96 -0.36 1.41
CA THR A 62 10.76 -0.85 2.09
C THR A 62 11.10 -1.94 3.09
N ARG A 63 10.19 -2.18 4.02
CA ARG A 63 10.32 -3.29 4.96
C ARG A 63 9.56 -4.49 4.43
N CYS A 64 10.15 -5.66 4.54
CA CYS A 64 9.50 -6.89 4.12
C CYS A 64 8.47 -7.30 5.17
N LEU A 65 7.20 -7.28 4.83
CA LEU A 65 6.14 -7.72 5.72
C LEU A 65 5.71 -9.15 5.41
N THR A 66 5.85 -9.57 4.15
CA THR A 66 5.53 -10.93 3.74
C THR A 66 6.84 -11.62 3.42
N ARG A 67 7.32 -12.45 4.34
CA ARG A 67 8.56 -13.18 4.10
C ARG A 67 8.40 -14.14 2.93
N ASP A 68 7.32 -14.90 2.94
CA ASP A 68 7.04 -15.87 1.89
C ASP A 68 5.81 -15.42 1.13
N PRO A 69 5.90 -15.27 -0.20
CA PRO A 69 4.73 -14.90 -0.97
C PRO A 69 3.59 -15.89 -0.78
N GLU A 70 2.37 -15.41 -0.82
CA GLU A 70 1.19 -16.22 -0.57
C GLU A 70 0.37 -16.31 -1.84
N GLN A 71 0.02 -17.54 -2.22
CA GLN A 71 -0.80 -17.73 -3.41
C GLN A 71 -2.26 -17.43 -3.07
N LYS A 72 -2.88 -16.58 -3.90
CA LYS A 72 -4.28 -16.22 -3.73
C LYS A 72 -5.16 -17.18 -4.50
N SER A 73 -6.48 -17.09 -4.25
CA SER A 73 -7.44 -17.97 -4.90
C SER A 73 -7.45 -17.80 -6.43
N ASN A 74 -7.03 -16.64 -6.92
CA ASN A 74 -6.97 -16.41 -8.37
C ASN A 74 -5.67 -16.93 -9.00
N GLY A 75 -4.83 -17.62 -8.23
CA GLY A 75 -3.57 -18.16 -8.73
C GLY A 75 -2.40 -17.22 -8.66
N ARG A 76 -2.62 -15.95 -8.40
CA ARG A 76 -1.54 -14.99 -8.30
C ARG A 76 -0.89 -15.06 -6.92
N TRP A 77 0.35 -14.60 -6.85
CA TRP A 77 1.13 -14.62 -5.61
C TRP A 77 1.23 -13.22 -5.07
N ALA A 78 0.88 -13.02 -3.81
CA ALA A 78 0.80 -11.71 -3.18
C ALA A 78 1.95 -11.50 -2.21
N ILE A 79 2.46 -10.27 -2.16
CA ILE A 79 3.41 -9.82 -1.15
C ILE A 79 2.95 -8.49 -0.59
N GLN A 80 3.42 -8.19 0.61
CA GLN A 80 3.16 -6.90 1.25
C GLN A 80 4.47 -6.36 1.80
N VAL A 81 4.67 -5.07 1.65
CA VAL A 81 5.84 -4.41 2.19
C VAL A 81 5.40 -3.18 2.96
N GLY A 82 6.20 -2.77 3.93
CA GLY A 82 5.90 -1.63 4.77
C GLY A 82 6.72 -0.42 4.40
N VAL A 83 6.09 0.75 4.47
CA VAL A 83 6.78 2.02 4.28
C VAL A 83 6.29 3.00 5.34
N LYS A 84 7.09 4.02 5.62
CA LYS A 84 6.68 5.12 6.47
C LYS A 84 6.63 6.38 5.62
N ARG A 85 5.42 6.84 5.34
CA ARG A 85 5.18 8.02 4.53
C ARG A 85 3.86 8.63 4.93
N SER A 86 3.66 9.89 4.58
CA SER A 86 2.35 10.49 4.76
C SER A 86 1.39 9.96 3.68
N LEU A 87 0.09 10.05 3.94
CA LEU A 87 -0.89 9.64 2.95
C LEU A 87 -0.76 10.48 1.69
N ARG A 88 -0.51 11.78 1.84
CA ARG A 88 -0.34 12.65 0.67
C ARG A 88 0.85 12.21 -0.17
N ASP A 89 1.91 11.74 0.47
CA ASP A 89 3.11 11.31 -0.24
C ASP A 89 2.88 10.00 -0.98
N VAL A 90 2.17 9.07 -0.36
CA VAL A 90 1.96 7.74 -0.94
C VAL A 90 1.04 7.77 -2.16
N VAL A 91 0.24 8.83 -2.30
CA VAL A 91 -0.65 8.95 -3.46
C VAL A 91 -0.08 9.85 -4.54
N ARG A 92 1.14 10.35 -4.38
CA ARG A 92 1.74 11.18 -5.43
C ARG A 92 1.99 10.34 -6.68
N GLU A 93 1.77 10.98 -7.81
CA GLU A 93 1.89 10.25 -9.08
C GLU A 93 3.28 9.66 -9.26
N GLU A 94 4.32 10.40 -8.92
CA GLU A 94 5.70 9.90 -9.08
C GLU A 94 5.94 8.65 -8.24
N PHE A 95 5.43 8.65 -7.01
CA PHE A 95 5.62 7.52 -6.12
C PHE A 95 4.86 6.30 -6.64
N VAL A 96 3.61 6.50 -7.04
CA VAL A 96 2.78 5.41 -7.57
C VAL A 96 3.40 4.87 -8.86
N ALA A 97 3.85 5.77 -9.75
CA ALA A 97 4.45 5.34 -11.01
C ALA A 97 5.70 4.51 -10.78
N ASP A 98 6.52 4.88 -9.80
CA ASP A 98 7.72 4.12 -9.49
C ASP A 98 7.36 2.71 -9.01
N LEU A 99 6.35 2.58 -8.17
CA LEU A 99 5.92 1.28 -7.69
C LEU A 99 5.33 0.43 -8.80
N VAL A 100 4.51 1.04 -9.65
CA VAL A 100 3.90 0.32 -10.78
C VAL A 100 5.00 -0.15 -11.74
N HIS A 101 5.98 0.72 -12.01
CA HIS A 101 7.07 0.38 -12.92
C HIS A 101 7.94 -0.74 -12.34
N THR A 102 8.25 -0.65 -11.05
CA THR A 102 9.05 -1.69 -10.38
C THR A 102 8.33 -3.03 -10.44
N ALA A 103 7.02 -3.04 -10.18
CA ALA A 103 6.25 -4.27 -10.24
C ALA A 103 6.22 -4.82 -11.66
N ALA A 104 6.01 -3.95 -12.66
CA ALA A 104 5.96 -4.39 -14.05
C ALA A 104 7.26 -5.04 -14.49
N GLY A 105 8.40 -4.56 -13.98
CA GLY A 105 9.70 -5.14 -14.28
C GLY A 105 9.82 -6.59 -13.83
N MET A 106 9.02 -7.00 -12.84
CA MET A 106 8.97 -8.37 -12.34
C MET A 106 7.66 -9.05 -12.76
N LYS A 107 7.00 -8.54 -13.81
CA LYS A 107 5.75 -9.08 -14.34
C LYS A 107 4.60 -9.02 -13.33
N GLY A 108 4.72 -8.16 -12.33
CA GLY A 108 3.71 -8.02 -11.30
C GLY A 108 2.90 -6.76 -11.44
N THR A 109 2.04 -6.52 -10.46
CA THR A 109 1.20 -5.33 -10.40
C THR A 109 1.25 -4.75 -8.99
N TYR A 110 1.07 -3.44 -8.92
CA TYR A 110 0.88 -2.75 -7.65
C TYR A 110 -0.63 -2.72 -7.39
N ASP A 111 -1.04 -3.27 -6.27
CA ASP A 111 -2.47 -3.46 -5.98
C ASP A 111 -3.02 -2.41 -5.01
N GLY A 112 -2.18 -1.49 -4.56
CA GLY A 112 -2.65 -0.43 -3.68
C GLY A 112 -2.00 -0.47 -2.32
N TRP A 113 -2.51 0.35 -1.42
CA TRP A 113 -1.93 0.51 -0.08
C TRP A 113 -3.02 0.46 0.97
N ASN A 114 -2.62 0.18 2.20
CA ASN A 114 -3.53 0.18 3.34
C ASN A 114 -2.83 0.80 4.54
N LEU A 115 -3.63 1.29 5.47
CA LEU A 115 -3.10 1.71 6.76
C LEU A 115 -2.71 0.47 7.53
N LEU A 116 -1.59 0.55 8.25
CA LEU A 116 -1.19 -0.55 9.10
C LEU A 116 -2.09 -0.57 10.32
N ALA A 117 -2.71 -1.72 10.60
CA ALA A 117 -3.80 -1.80 11.56
C ALA A 117 -3.39 -1.47 12.99
N ASP A 118 -2.13 -1.74 13.33
CA ASP A 118 -1.67 -1.48 14.70
C ASP A 118 -1.08 -0.09 14.86
N GLU A 119 -1.16 0.74 13.84
CA GLU A 119 -0.67 2.11 13.94
C GLU A 119 -1.58 2.88 14.87
N PRO A 120 -1.06 3.54 15.92
CA PRO A 120 -1.91 4.34 16.79
C PRO A 120 -2.50 5.48 15.99
N ALA A 121 -3.79 5.45 15.84
CA ALA A 121 -4.45 6.39 14.96
C ALA A 121 -4.53 7.75 15.59
N GLU A 122 -4.59 8.76 14.79
CA GLU A 122 -4.74 10.07 15.31
C GLU A 122 -6.04 10.26 15.99
N GLN A 123 -7.02 9.46 15.73
CA GLN A 123 -8.27 9.62 16.41
C GLN A 123 -8.09 9.47 17.91
N THR A 124 -7.03 8.84 18.38
CA THR A 124 -6.81 8.80 19.82
C THR A 124 -6.46 10.16 20.36
N GLN A 125 -6.09 11.07 19.53
CA GLN A 125 -5.76 12.40 19.97
C GLN A 125 -6.92 13.31 20.07
N LYS A 126 -8.00 12.97 19.55
CA LYS A 126 -9.11 13.82 19.57
C LYS A 126 -10.06 13.30 20.45
N HIS A 127 -10.07 12.88 20.78
CA HIS A 127 -11.00 12.40 21.31
C HIS A 127 -10.96 11.38 22.10
N PRO A 128 -10.97 11.33 22.44
CA PRO A 128 -10.87 10.47 22.81
C PRO A 128 -11.57 9.63 22.81
N SER A 129 -11.99 9.61 22.61
CA SER A 129 -12.53 8.95 22.28
C SER A 129 -12.80 8.04 22.23
N VAL A 130 -12.73 7.80 22.72
CA VAL A 130 -12.75 7.03 22.26
C VAL A 130 -12.75 6.17 22.46
N PRO A 131 -12.92 5.67 22.90
CA PRO A 131 -12.71 4.89 22.63
C PRO A 131 -12.74 4.06 22.63
N ASP A 132 -12.66 3.89 22.90
CA ASP A 132 -12.54 3.28 22.28
C ASP A 132 -12.55 2.55 22.25
N VAL A 133 -12.52 2.33 22.78
CA VAL A 133 -12.31 1.90 22.14
C VAL A 133 -12.14 1.31 22.22
N GLN A 134 -12.03 0.93 22.70
CA GLN A 134 -11.70 0.64 22.21
C GLN A 134 -11.46 0.12 22.10
N GLY A 135 -11.62 -0.12 22.81
CA GLY A 135 -11.26 -0.23 22.20
C GLY A 135 -10.91 -0.61 22.33
N THR A 136 -10.62 -0.59 22.73
CA THR A 136 -10.12 -0.52 22.21
C THR A 136 -9.67 -0.69 22.28
N ARG A 137 -9.45 -0.90 22.63
CA ARG A 137 -8.87 -0.60 22.19
C ARG A 137 -8.67 -0.63 22.02
N VAL A 138 -8.79 -0.61 22.55
CA VAL A 138 -8.56 -0.25 21.84
C VAL A 138 -8.42 -0.26 21.75
N ALA A 139 -8.32 -0.31 22.17
CA ALA A 139 -8.17 0.01 21.54
C ALA A 139 -8.07 -0.02 21.41
N ALA A 140 -8.06 0.08 21.73
CA ALA A 140 -7.90 0.47 21.19
C ALA A 140 -7.85 0.41 21.03
#